data_48dc9c3b5e7b347a34c5a1f0ee4d053b
#
_entry.id   48dc9c3b5e7b347a34c5a1f0ee4d053b
#
_cell.length_a   1.000
_cell.length_b   1.000
_cell.length_c   1.000
_cell.angle_alpha   90.00
_cell.angle_beta   90.00
_cell.angle_gamma   90.00
#
_symmetry.space_group_name_H-M   'P 1'
#
loop_
_entity.id
_entity.type
_entity.pdbx_description
1 polymer ?
#
loop_
_entity_poly.entity_id
_entity_poly.type
_entity_poly.pdbx_seq_one_letter_code
_entity_poly.pdbx_strand_id
1 'polypeptide(L)'
;SSSEVNEFLETLTKKMIPISQKDILKIKEYINKDTIESWNLSYYTNLYKKEMLQYDQKKVQEYFPLEKLLPNLLGTFEEIFHLCIEEVELEDDKTWHESVKCYGVYDNKTGEKGDLIGHFYVDLYPREGKYGHAAAFTLKQAYIPYSDDMCNERSTPISTMVCNFTRPTKDKPSLLTFGEVETFFHEFGH
;
A
#
# COMPACT_ATOMS: atom_id res chain seq x y z
N SER A 1 -26.97 3.41 15.31
CA SER A 1 -27.83 4.29 14.49
C SER A 1 -27.02 5.46 13.94
N SER A 2 -27.55 6.17 12.93
CA SER A 2 -26.92 7.39 12.41
C SER A 2 -26.76 8.49 13.48
N SER A 3 -27.68 8.55 14.44
CA SER A 3 -27.59 9.47 15.57
C SER A 3 -26.37 9.21 16.45
N GLU A 4 -26.09 7.95 16.78
CA GLU A 4 -24.91 7.55 17.59
C GLU A 4 -23.61 7.87 16.87
N VAL A 5 -23.58 7.66 15.56
CA VAL A 5 -22.39 8.02 14.75
C VAL A 5 -22.16 9.53 14.76
N ASN A 6 -23.22 10.33 14.59
CA ASN A 6 -23.10 11.78 14.63
C ASN A 6 -22.65 12.28 16.01
N GLU A 7 -23.19 11.76 17.08
CA GLU A 7 -22.79 12.09 18.46
C GLU A 7 -21.30 11.74 18.71
N PHE A 8 -20.86 10.58 18.23
CA PHE A 8 -19.46 10.17 18.29
C PHE A 8 -18.56 11.17 17.53
N LEU A 9 -18.91 11.51 16.28
CA LEU A 9 -18.14 12.44 15.45
C LEU A 9 -18.09 13.85 16.07
N GLU A 10 -19.21 14.36 16.59
CA GLU A 10 -19.24 15.64 17.29
C GLU A 10 -18.37 15.64 18.53
N THR A 11 -18.43 14.57 19.32
CA THR A 11 -17.60 14.43 20.52
C THR A 11 -16.11 14.38 20.17
N LEU A 12 -15.75 13.63 19.14
CA LEU A 12 -14.39 13.55 18.63
C LEU A 12 -13.91 14.91 18.13
N THR A 13 -14.71 15.60 17.34
CA THR A 13 -14.43 16.95 16.81
C THR A 13 -14.16 17.94 17.94
N LYS A 14 -15.01 17.99 18.97
CA LYS A 14 -14.81 18.86 20.14
C LYS A 14 -13.49 18.60 20.86
N LYS A 15 -13.04 17.34 20.92
CA LYS A 15 -11.75 16.95 21.52
C LYS A 15 -10.55 17.30 20.63
N MET A 16 -10.70 17.16 19.32
CA MET A 16 -9.58 17.34 18.37
C MET A 16 -9.32 18.80 18.00
N ILE A 17 -10.34 19.67 17.95
CA ILE A 17 -10.19 21.09 17.61
C ILE A 17 -9.10 21.79 18.45
N PRO A 18 -9.10 21.73 19.80
CA PRO A 18 -8.09 22.42 20.59
C PRO A 18 -6.67 21.86 20.37
N ILE A 19 -6.54 20.56 20.08
CA ILE A 19 -5.26 19.92 19.78
C ILE A 19 -4.72 20.43 18.45
N SER A 20 -5.56 20.40 17.41
CA SER A 20 -5.23 20.90 16.07
C SER A 20 -4.85 22.39 16.10
N GLN A 21 -5.62 23.21 16.82
CA GLN A 21 -5.31 24.64 16.97
C GLN A 21 -3.94 24.86 17.62
N LYS A 22 -3.62 24.10 18.68
CA LYS A 22 -2.30 24.15 19.33
C LYS A 22 -1.17 23.79 18.40
N ASP A 23 -1.35 22.77 17.54
CA ASP A 23 -0.31 22.37 16.61
C ASP A 23 -0.12 23.38 15.47
N ILE A 24 -1.23 23.97 14.97
CA ILE A 24 -1.16 25.05 13.99
C ILE A 24 -0.46 26.29 14.59
N LEU A 25 -0.72 26.63 15.85
CA LEU A 25 -0.05 27.75 16.52
C LEU A 25 1.46 27.53 16.59
N LYS A 26 1.95 26.34 16.93
CA LYS A 26 3.39 26.02 16.93
C LYS A 26 4.03 26.27 15.55
N ILE A 27 3.34 25.87 14.48
CA ILE A 27 3.84 26.07 13.12
C ILE A 27 3.86 27.57 12.80
N LYS A 28 2.80 28.32 13.13
CA LYS A 28 2.73 29.78 12.95
C LYS A 28 3.85 30.53 13.66
N GLU A 29 4.10 30.19 14.92
CA GLU A 29 5.19 30.75 15.73
C GLU A 29 6.56 30.45 15.08
N TYR A 30 6.76 29.22 14.66
CA TYR A 30 8.00 28.80 14.00
C TYR A 30 8.28 29.56 12.70
N ILE A 31 7.26 29.77 11.86
CA ILE A 31 7.42 30.48 10.56
C ILE A 31 7.27 32.01 10.70
N ASN A 32 6.99 32.50 11.90
CA ASN A 32 6.71 33.91 12.19
C ASN A 32 5.62 34.51 11.29
N LYS A 33 4.45 33.84 11.19
CA LYS A 33 3.28 34.26 10.41
C LYS A 33 2.00 34.08 11.19
N ASP A 34 1.08 35.02 11.04
CA ASP A 34 -0.23 34.99 11.69
C ASP A 34 -1.21 34.04 11.00
N THR A 35 -1.01 33.78 9.71
CA THR A 35 -1.88 32.94 8.89
C THR A 35 -1.13 31.88 8.13
N ILE A 36 -1.75 30.72 7.95
CA ILE A 36 -1.27 29.64 7.09
C ILE A 36 -2.43 29.27 6.16
N GLU A 37 -2.20 29.40 4.86
CA GLU A 37 -3.17 28.98 3.87
C GLU A 37 -3.14 27.46 3.69
N SER A 38 -4.28 26.85 3.38
CA SER A 38 -4.41 25.38 3.26
C SER A 38 -3.41 24.75 2.30
N TRP A 39 -3.10 25.43 1.19
CA TRP A 39 -2.13 24.97 0.20
C TRP A 39 -0.65 25.06 0.66
N ASN A 40 -0.36 25.84 1.71
CA ASN A 40 0.98 25.98 2.28
C ASN A 40 1.19 25.11 3.53
N LEU A 41 0.13 24.55 4.11
CA LEU A 41 0.20 23.84 5.38
C LEU A 41 1.16 22.66 5.34
N SER A 42 1.09 21.83 4.30
CA SER A 42 1.97 20.67 4.14
C SER A 42 3.45 21.08 4.04
N TYR A 43 3.75 22.17 3.32
CA TYR A 43 5.11 22.68 3.19
C TYR A 43 5.68 23.12 4.55
N TYR A 44 4.95 23.95 5.29
CA TYR A 44 5.40 24.43 6.59
C TYR A 44 5.45 23.32 7.65
N THR A 45 4.54 22.36 7.60
CA THR A 45 4.57 21.19 8.46
C THR A 45 5.83 20.35 8.22
N ASN A 46 6.20 20.14 6.96
CA ASN A 46 7.42 19.41 6.63
C ASN A 46 8.69 20.15 7.05
N LEU A 47 8.70 21.49 6.87
CA LEU A 47 9.82 22.33 7.32
C LEU A 47 9.96 22.26 8.84
N TYR A 48 8.87 22.41 9.60
CA TYR A 48 8.83 22.29 11.04
C TYR A 48 9.34 20.91 11.51
N LYS A 49 8.84 19.83 10.90
CA LYS A 49 9.29 18.46 11.22
C LYS A 49 10.79 18.29 11.01
N LYS A 50 11.31 18.80 9.91
CA LYS A 50 12.73 18.67 9.56
C LYS A 50 13.63 19.41 10.54
N GLU A 51 13.29 20.65 10.91
CA GLU A 51 14.15 21.50 11.72
C GLU A 51 13.93 21.27 13.23
N MET A 52 12.67 21.20 13.66
CA MET A 52 12.36 21.12 15.10
C MET A 52 12.35 19.68 15.62
N LEU A 53 11.94 18.71 14.81
CA LEU A 53 11.90 17.30 15.21
C LEU A 53 13.08 16.51 14.64
N GLN A 54 13.97 17.15 13.87
CA GLN A 54 15.09 16.50 13.18
C GLN A 54 14.67 15.30 12.31
N TYR A 55 13.43 15.32 11.83
CA TYR A 55 12.85 14.28 10.98
C TYR A 55 13.03 14.66 9.51
N ASP A 56 13.96 14.00 8.84
CA ASP A 56 14.16 14.14 7.39
C ASP A 56 13.59 12.92 6.66
N GLN A 57 12.43 13.11 6.05
CA GLN A 57 11.75 12.04 5.30
C GLN A 57 12.63 11.44 4.19
N LYS A 58 13.50 12.23 3.55
CA LYS A 58 14.42 11.72 2.52
C LYS A 58 15.44 10.74 3.08
N LYS A 59 15.94 11.00 4.29
CA LYS A 59 16.82 10.05 4.99
C LYS A 59 16.09 8.78 5.40
N VAL A 60 14.84 8.92 5.83
CA VAL A 60 14.01 7.75 6.20
C VAL A 60 13.73 6.86 4.99
N GLN A 61 13.48 7.43 3.82
CA GLN A 61 13.28 6.67 2.58
C GLN A 61 14.48 5.78 2.20
N GLU A 62 15.69 6.13 2.59
CA GLU A 62 16.90 5.33 2.30
C GLU A 62 16.86 3.95 2.95
N TYR A 63 16.04 3.77 3.99
CA TYR A 63 15.80 2.46 4.64
C TYR A 63 14.78 1.59 3.89
N PHE A 64 14.05 2.16 2.92
CA PHE A 64 12.95 1.48 2.22
C PHE A 64 13.15 1.43 0.69
N PRO A 65 14.28 0.86 0.20
CA PRO A 65 14.41 0.58 -1.23
C PRO A 65 13.46 -0.56 -1.61
N LEU A 66 12.59 -0.30 -2.59
CA LEU A 66 11.52 -1.22 -3.01
C LEU A 66 12.04 -2.61 -3.37
N GLU A 67 13.20 -2.68 -4.03
CA GLU A 67 13.82 -3.94 -4.44
C GLU A 67 14.15 -4.87 -3.26
N LYS A 68 14.44 -4.30 -2.08
CA LYS A 68 14.66 -5.06 -0.85
C LYS A 68 13.39 -5.21 -0.02
N LEU A 69 12.55 -4.19 -0.07
CA LEU A 69 11.33 -4.17 0.73
C LEU A 69 10.32 -5.20 0.24
N LEU A 70 10.11 -5.30 -1.08
CA LEU A 70 9.11 -6.20 -1.64
C LEU A 70 9.33 -7.66 -1.25
N PRO A 71 10.52 -8.26 -1.44
CA PRO A 71 10.78 -9.63 -0.99
C PRO A 71 10.61 -9.82 0.52
N ASN A 72 11.10 -8.87 1.34
CA ASN A 72 10.98 -8.96 2.80
C ASN A 72 9.53 -8.88 3.26
N LEU A 73 8.73 -8.08 2.58
CA LEU A 73 7.32 -7.89 2.88
C LEU A 73 6.53 -9.15 2.51
N LEU A 74 6.77 -9.72 1.33
CA LEU A 74 6.18 -11.00 0.93
C LEU A 74 6.59 -12.12 1.90
N GLY A 75 7.87 -12.21 2.28
CA GLY A 75 8.34 -13.17 3.27
C GLY A 75 7.68 -13.00 4.66
N THR A 76 7.37 -11.78 5.06
CA THR A 76 6.59 -11.52 6.30
C THR A 76 5.18 -12.12 6.20
N PHE A 77 4.52 -11.99 5.06
CA PHE A 77 3.20 -12.60 4.85
C PHE A 77 3.26 -14.12 4.73
N GLU A 78 4.31 -14.66 4.12
CA GLU A 78 4.55 -16.11 4.10
C GLU A 78 4.63 -16.69 5.52
N GLU A 79 5.38 -16.02 6.40
CA GLU A 79 5.54 -16.45 7.80
C GLU A 79 4.22 -16.33 8.58
N ILE A 80 3.54 -15.18 8.49
CA ILE A 80 2.31 -14.91 9.26
C ILE A 80 1.16 -15.82 8.84
N PHE A 81 1.00 -16.05 7.54
CA PHE A 81 -0.15 -16.76 6.99
C PHE A 81 0.16 -18.21 6.58
N HIS A 82 1.37 -18.68 6.80
CA HIS A 82 1.84 -19.99 6.36
C HIS A 82 1.62 -20.21 4.85
N LEU A 83 2.13 -19.28 4.07
CA LEU A 83 2.05 -19.27 2.61
C LEU A 83 3.44 -19.52 1.99
N CYS A 84 3.44 -19.87 0.72
CA CYS A 84 4.60 -19.79 -0.15
C CYS A 84 4.22 -18.89 -1.33
N ILE A 85 5.00 -17.83 -1.58
CA ILE A 85 4.72 -16.80 -2.60
C ILE A 85 5.87 -16.79 -3.59
N GLU A 86 5.60 -17.16 -4.82
CA GLU A 86 6.62 -17.24 -5.86
C GLU A 86 6.28 -16.37 -7.07
N GLU A 87 7.27 -15.66 -7.60
CA GLU A 87 7.11 -14.93 -8.85
C GLU A 87 6.87 -15.91 -10.00
N VAL A 88 5.84 -15.68 -10.78
CA VAL A 88 5.48 -16.50 -11.95
C VAL A 88 5.94 -15.80 -13.21
N GLU A 89 6.75 -16.46 -14.01
CA GLU A 89 7.09 -15.98 -15.35
C GLU A 89 5.85 -16.04 -16.23
N LEU A 90 5.49 -14.92 -16.82
CA LEU A 90 4.35 -14.79 -17.70
C LEU A 90 4.81 -14.62 -19.14
N GLU A 91 4.03 -15.17 -20.07
CA GLU A 91 4.14 -14.86 -21.49
C GLU A 91 3.77 -13.38 -21.72
N ASP A 92 4.35 -12.76 -22.75
CA ASP A 92 4.21 -11.30 -23.00
C ASP A 92 2.77 -10.80 -23.13
N ASP A 93 1.83 -11.66 -23.52
CA ASP A 93 0.41 -11.35 -23.65
C ASP A 93 -0.40 -11.50 -22.36
N LYS A 94 0.21 -11.95 -21.27
CA LYS A 94 -0.44 -12.20 -19.97
C LYS A 94 -0.38 -11.01 -19.01
N THR A 95 0.27 -9.92 -19.40
CA THR A 95 0.31 -8.69 -18.62
C THR A 95 -0.12 -7.49 -19.47
N TRP A 96 -0.61 -6.45 -18.80
CA TRP A 96 -0.99 -5.19 -19.45
C TRP A 96 0.16 -4.19 -19.55
N HIS A 97 1.33 -4.50 -18.95
CA HIS A 97 2.54 -3.69 -19.02
C HIS A 97 3.76 -4.49 -18.56
N GLU A 98 4.93 -4.24 -19.16
CA GLU A 98 6.20 -4.93 -18.88
C GLU A 98 6.67 -4.85 -17.41
N SER A 99 6.29 -3.79 -16.68
CA SER A 99 6.65 -3.62 -15.27
C SER A 99 5.73 -4.32 -14.27
N VAL A 100 4.69 -5.00 -14.76
CA VAL A 100 3.74 -5.76 -13.92
C VAL A 100 4.32 -7.13 -13.64
N LYS A 101 4.33 -7.51 -12.37
CA LYS A 101 4.73 -8.85 -11.94
C LYS A 101 3.53 -9.66 -11.48
N CYS A 102 3.60 -10.96 -11.62
CA CYS A 102 2.61 -11.90 -11.11
C CYS A 102 3.24 -12.83 -10.09
N TYR A 103 2.51 -13.12 -9.03
CA TYR A 103 2.91 -14.06 -7.99
C TYR A 103 1.84 -15.15 -7.84
N GLY A 104 2.29 -16.40 -7.74
CA GLY A 104 1.48 -17.52 -7.30
C GLY A 104 1.55 -17.63 -5.77
N VAL A 105 0.41 -17.83 -5.14
CA VAL A 105 0.29 -18.03 -3.69
C VAL A 105 -0.12 -19.46 -3.43
N TYR A 106 0.66 -20.17 -2.63
CA TYR A 106 0.50 -21.58 -2.31
C TYR A 106 0.31 -21.77 -0.81
N ASP A 107 -0.42 -22.81 -0.41
CA ASP A 107 -0.50 -23.24 0.98
C ASP A 107 0.86 -23.78 1.47
N ASN A 108 1.27 -23.44 2.68
CA ASN A 108 2.53 -23.91 3.29
C ASN A 108 2.34 -24.31 4.76
N LYS A 109 1.14 -24.71 5.16
CA LYS A 109 0.83 -25.09 6.55
C LYS A 109 1.63 -26.29 7.04
N THR A 110 2.09 -27.16 6.16
CA THR A 110 2.90 -28.34 6.48
C THR A 110 4.39 -28.08 6.50
N GLY A 111 4.83 -26.86 6.10
CA GLY A 111 6.23 -26.52 5.89
C GLY A 111 6.76 -26.90 4.51
N GLU A 112 5.91 -27.49 3.66
CA GLU A 112 6.18 -27.79 2.26
C GLU A 112 5.18 -27.06 1.37
N LYS A 113 5.60 -26.66 0.17
CA LYS A 113 4.74 -26.02 -0.82
C LYS A 113 3.59 -26.94 -1.20
N GLY A 114 2.39 -26.54 -0.87
CA GLY A 114 1.15 -27.26 -1.15
C GLY A 114 0.40 -26.72 -2.38
N ASP A 115 -0.93 -26.75 -2.31
CA ASP A 115 -1.81 -26.40 -3.41
C ASP A 115 -1.79 -24.89 -3.72
N LEU A 116 -1.98 -24.57 -4.99
CA LEU A 116 -2.15 -23.17 -5.43
C LEU A 116 -3.45 -22.59 -4.89
N ILE A 117 -3.34 -21.53 -4.10
CA ILE A 117 -4.47 -20.79 -3.53
C ILE A 117 -5.00 -19.76 -4.52
N GLY A 118 -4.11 -19.02 -5.18
CA GLY A 118 -4.47 -17.93 -6.09
C GLY A 118 -3.26 -17.28 -6.73
N HIS A 119 -3.53 -16.29 -7.57
CA HIS A 119 -2.51 -15.41 -8.15
C HIS A 119 -2.80 -13.96 -7.78
N PHE A 120 -1.73 -13.14 -7.68
CA PHE A 120 -1.90 -11.70 -7.64
C PHE A 120 -0.86 -10.99 -8.50
N TYR A 121 -1.33 -9.95 -9.16
CA TYR A 121 -0.49 -9.05 -9.93
C TYR A 121 -0.07 -7.86 -9.09
N VAL A 122 1.15 -7.38 -9.33
CA VAL A 122 1.72 -6.22 -8.63
C VAL A 122 2.10 -5.18 -9.67
N ASP A 123 1.34 -4.09 -9.70
CA ASP A 123 1.51 -2.97 -10.62
C ASP A 123 1.92 -1.71 -9.84
N LEU A 124 3.23 -1.51 -9.68
CA LEU A 124 3.78 -0.59 -8.68
C LEU A 124 4.07 0.82 -9.20
N TYR A 125 4.24 1.00 -10.51
CA TYR A 125 4.78 2.25 -11.04
C TYR A 125 3.75 3.09 -11.80
N PRO A 126 3.85 4.43 -11.73
CA PRO A 126 2.97 5.33 -12.47
C PRO A 126 3.25 5.26 -13.97
N ARG A 127 2.22 5.46 -14.78
CA ARG A 127 2.27 5.65 -16.23
C ARG A 127 1.03 6.38 -16.72
N GLU A 128 1.06 6.86 -17.94
CA GLU A 128 -0.10 7.49 -18.56
C GLU A 128 -1.32 6.55 -18.58
N GLY A 129 -2.49 7.07 -18.26
CA GLY A 129 -3.75 6.32 -18.21
C GLY A 129 -3.92 5.37 -17.02
N LYS A 130 -2.92 5.24 -16.13
CA LYS A 130 -3.04 4.39 -14.95
C LYS A 130 -3.84 5.07 -13.84
N TYR A 131 -4.59 4.27 -13.07
CA TYR A 131 -5.27 4.71 -11.86
C TYR A 131 -4.30 5.36 -10.86
N GLY A 132 -4.63 6.58 -10.43
CA GLY A 132 -3.69 7.44 -9.68
C GLY A 132 -3.54 7.14 -8.20
N HIS A 133 -4.40 6.29 -7.62
CA HIS A 133 -4.34 5.88 -6.22
C HIS A 133 -3.87 4.44 -6.06
N ALA A 134 -3.42 4.07 -4.85
CA ALA A 134 -3.23 2.67 -4.51
C ALA A 134 -4.59 2.00 -4.34
N ALA A 135 -4.70 0.76 -4.77
CA ALA A 135 -5.91 -0.05 -4.59
C ALA A 135 -5.63 -1.53 -4.88
N ALA A 136 -6.34 -2.39 -4.16
CA ALA A 136 -6.46 -3.80 -4.50
C ALA A 136 -7.75 -4.04 -5.30
N PHE A 137 -7.66 -4.81 -6.39
CA PHE A 137 -8.80 -5.15 -7.23
C PHE A 137 -8.90 -6.67 -7.42
N THR A 138 -10.10 -7.20 -7.31
CA THR A 138 -10.39 -8.57 -7.71
C THR A 138 -10.56 -8.64 -9.22
N LEU A 139 -9.71 -9.41 -9.90
CA LEU A 139 -9.82 -9.66 -11.35
C LEU A 139 -10.67 -10.87 -11.65
N LYS A 140 -10.55 -11.92 -10.82
CA LYS A 140 -11.33 -13.14 -10.93
C LYS A 140 -11.62 -13.68 -9.54
N GLN A 141 -12.89 -13.89 -9.24
CA GLN A 141 -13.29 -14.53 -7.99
C GLN A 141 -13.11 -16.05 -8.05
N ALA A 142 -12.84 -16.65 -6.89
CA ALA A 142 -12.92 -18.10 -6.78
C ALA A 142 -14.38 -18.55 -6.85
N TYR A 143 -14.67 -19.59 -7.61
CA TYR A 143 -15.96 -20.24 -7.66
C TYR A 143 -15.78 -21.73 -7.93
N ILE A 144 -16.76 -22.52 -7.54
CA ILE A 144 -16.87 -23.92 -7.93
C ILE A 144 -17.88 -23.98 -9.07
N PRO A 145 -17.45 -24.39 -10.29
CA PRO A 145 -18.35 -24.49 -11.40
C PRO A 145 -19.46 -25.51 -11.08
N TYR A 146 -20.71 -25.15 -11.37
CA TYR A 146 -21.79 -26.14 -11.37
C TYR A 146 -21.68 -26.95 -12.65
N SER A 147 -21.37 -28.24 -12.52
CA SER A 147 -21.40 -29.17 -13.66
C SER A 147 -22.06 -30.47 -13.24
N ASP A 148 -22.79 -31.08 -14.16
CA ASP A 148 -23.42 -32.39 -13.96
C ASP A 148 -22.38 -33.52 -13.86
N ASP A 149 -21.15 -33.26 -14.29
CA ASP A 149 -20.03 -34.24 -14.33
C ASP A 149 -19.24 -34.34 -13.02
N MET A 150 -19.74 -33.76 -11.93
CA MET A 150 -19.10 -33.80 -10.60
C MET A 150 -17.63 -33.26 -10.55
N CYS A 151 -17.18 -32.50 -11.54
CA CYS A 151 -15.90 -31.82 -11.49
C CYS A 151 -16.02 -30.58 -10.56
N ASN A 152 -15.75 -30.78 -9.27
CA ASN A 152 -15.84 -29.73 -8.25
C ASN A 152 -14.51 -28.97 -8.09
N GLU A 153 -13.70 -28.86 -9.15
CA GLU A 153 -12.44 -28.09 -9.05
C GLU A 153 -12.74 -26.61 -8.88
N ARG A 154 -12.27 -26.07 -7.77
CA ARG A 154 -12.36 -24.64 -7.49
C ARG A 154 -11.52 -23.84 -8.50
N SER A 155 -12.13 -22.83 -9.13
CA SER A 155 -11.39 -21.91 -9.98
C SER A 155 -10.39 -21.10 -9.16
N THR A 156 -9.18 -20.91 -9.69
CA THR A 156 -8.14 -20.10 -9.06
C THR A 156 -8.52 -18.62 -9.10
N PRO A 157 -8.59 -17.93 -7.94
CA PRO A 157 -8.84 -16.50 -7.88
C PRO A 157 -7.62 -15.70 -8.36
N ILE A 158 -7.88 -14.53 -8.87
CA ILE A 158 -6.85 -13.59 -9.33
C ILE A 158 -7.18 -12.20 -8.79
N SER A 159 -6.21 -11.55 -8.19
CA SER A 159 -6.29 -10.16 -7.74
C SER A 159 -5.13 -9.33 -8.30
N THR A 160 -5.23 -8.03 -8.17
CA THR A 160 -4.12 -7.12 -8.49
C THR A 160 -4.01 -6.04 -7.44
N MET A 161 -2.78 -5.68 -7.11
CA MET A 161 -2.45 -4.52 -6.31
C MET A 161 -1.84 -3.46 -7.21
N VAL A 162 -2.46 -2.30 -7.23
CA VAL A 162 -2.03 -1.13 -8.01
C VAL A 162 -1.46 -0.09 -7.05
N CYS A 163 -0.24 0.39 -7.33
CA CYS A 163 0.40 1.49 -6.62
C CYS A 163 0.97 2.50 -7.62
N ASN A 164 1.53 3.61 -7.11
CA ASN A 164 2.16 4.65 -7.93
C ASN A 164 3.47 5.10 -7.29
N PHE A 165 4.35 4.16 -6.97
CA PHE A 165 5.65 4.45 -6.37
C PHE A 165 6.60 5.08 -7.37
N THR A 166 7.51 5.93 -6.88
CA THR A 166 8.53 6.54 -7.73
C THR A 166 9.38 5.48 -8.43
N ARG A 167 9.48 5.55 -9.76
CA ARG A 167 10.30 4.63 -10.54
C ARG A 167 11.78 4.74 -10.15
N PRO A 168 12.53 3.64 -10.17
CA PRO A 168 13.99 3.71 -10.08
C PRO A 168 14.55 4.46 -11.29
N THR A 169 15.69 5.11 -11.09
CA THR A 169 16.49 5.72 -12.16
C THR A 169 17.82 4.98 -12.27
N LYS A 170 18.65 5.33 -13.26
CA LYS A 170 19.99 4.73 -13.38
C LYS A 170 20.86 4.93 -12.13
N ASP A 171 20.64 6.05 -11.42
CA ASP A 171 21.48 6.47 -10.29
C ASP A 171 20.80 6.30 -8.92
N LYS A 172 19.52 6.00 -8.90
CA LYS A 172 18.75 5.88 -7.64
C LYS A 172 17.74 4.75 -7.72
N PRO A 173 17.69 3.87 -6.68
CA PRO A 173 16.63 2.88 -6.56
C PRO A 173 15.28 3.57 -6.29
N SER A 174 14.20 2.83 -6.44
CA SER A 174 12.88 3.25 -5.95
C SER A 174 12.90 3.26 -4.43
N LEU A 175 12.85 4.43 -3.82
CA LEU A 175 12.83 4.63 -2.37
C LEU A 175 11.42 5.01 -1.93
N LEU A 176 10.83 4.20 -1.06
CA LEU A 176 9.49 4.43 -0.55
C LEU A 176 9.50 5.34 0.67
N THR A 177 8.49 6.19 0.79
CA THR A 177 8.17 6.85 2.05
C THR A 177 7.60 5.83 3.04
N PHE A 178 7.66 6.14 4.33
CA PHE A 178 7.01 5.29 5.34
C PHE A 178 5.51 5.11 5.07
N GLY A 179 4.82 6.18 4.65
CA GLY A 179 3.40 6.10 4.26
C GLY A 179 3.15 5.21 3.04
N GLU A 180 4.06 5.14 2.06
CA GLU A 180 3.95 4.20 0.94
C GLU A 180 4.16 2.75 1.38
N VAL A 181 5.01 2.51 2.38
CA VAL A 181 5.16 1.19 3.00
C VAL A 181 3.86 0.78 3.71
N GLU A 182 3.28 1.67 4.53
CA GLU A 182 1.98 1.44 5.15
C GLU A 182 0.89 1.14 4.12
N THR A 183 0.85 1.91 3.02
CA THR A 183 -0.08 1.69 1.92
C THR A 183 0.10 0.32 1.29
N PHE A 184 1.33 -0.13 1.06
CA PHE A 184 1.60 -1.45 0.51
C PHE A 184 1.05 -2.57 1.41
N PHE A 185 1.30 -2.48 2.72
CA PHE A 185 0.74 -3.43 3.69
C PHE A 185 -0.80 -3.40 3.73
N HIS A 186 -1.38 -2.21 3.62
CA HIS A 186 -2.83 -2.02 3.61
C HIS A 186 -3.48 -2.70 2.39
N GLU A 187 -2.95 -2.43 1.19
CA GLU A 187 -3.47 -2.99 -0.06
C GLU A 187 -3.28 -4.51 -0.13
N PHE A 188 -2.15 -5.02 0.39
CA PHE A 188 -1.95 -6.46 0.46
C PHE A 188 -2.92 -7.13 1.45
N GLY A 189 -3.33 -6.41 2.49
CA GLY A 189 -4.31 -6.88 3.48
C GLY A 189 -5.72 -7.11 2.92
N HIS A 190 -6.06 -6.46 1.80
CA HIS A 190 -7.35 -6.68 1.11
C HIS A 190 -7.41 -8.02 0.41
#